data_ea906a7db1ce4e0cd625051e3f5d2c98
#
_entry.id   ea906a7db1ce4e0cd625051e3f5d2c98
#
_cell.length_a   1.000
_cell.length_b   1.000
_cell.length_c   1.000
_cell.angle_alpha   90.00
_cell.angle_beta   90.00
_cell.angle_gamma   90.00
#
_symmetry.space_group_name_H-M   'P 1'
#
loop_
_entity.id
_entity.type
_entity.pdbx_description
1 polymer ?
#
loop_
_entity_poly.entity_id
_entity_poly.type
_entity_poly.pdbx_seq_one_letter_code
_entity_poly.pdbx_strand_id
1 'polypeptide(L)'
;MESEKGAIATVHGALQAGVLATTYTASQGLLLMIPSIYKMAGEMLPGVIHVAARSLSTHSLSIFGDHQDIYAVRQTGACMLSSSSVEEAYHMAMVSHLASIKSSLPFINFFDGFRTSHEIDKVKEIDLSKLETFIDKKALRKFRDNGMISGATTRGTAENEDVYFQHTESRNGYYTKAID
;
A
#
# COMPACT_ATOMS: atom_id res chain seq x y z
N MET A 1 11.52 -5.34 -14.31
CA MET A 1 10.18 -6.00 -14.23
C MET A 1 9.43 -5.69 -15.51
N GLU A 2 8.83 -6.69 -16.11
CA GLU A 2 8.12 -6.54 -17.39
C GLU A 2 6.66 -6.13 -17.23
N SER A 3 6.12 -6.17 -16.00
CA SER A 3 4.71 -5.90 -15.75
C SER A 3 4.50 -5.50 -14.29
N GLU A 4 3.45 -4.75 -14.03
CA GLU A 4 3.03 -4.33 -12.69
C GLU A 4 2.71 -5.52 -11.79
N LYS A 5 2.24 -6.63 -12.37
CA LYS A 5 2.08 -7.91 -11.65
C LYS A 5 3.40 -8.41 -11.07
N GLY A 6 4.49 -8.31 -11.85
CA GLY A 6 5.84 -8.66 -11.37
C GLY A 6 6.38 -7.66 -10.36
N ALA A 7 6.11 -6.36 -10.55
CA ALA A 7 6.53 -5.31 -9.63
C ALA A 7 5.92 -5.51 -8.23
N ILE A 8 4.61 -5.71 -8.14
CA ILE A 8 3.96 -5.93 -6.84
C ILE A 8 4.33 -7.27 -6.21
N ALA A 9 4.61 -8.31 -7.01
CA ALA A 9 5.10 -9.58 -6.49
C ALA A 9 6.49 -9.43 -5.85
N THR A 10 7.34 -8.58 -6.41
CA THR A 10 8.65 -8.24 -5.83
C THR A 10 8.49 -7.46 -4.52
N VAL A 11 7.58 -6.47 -4.48
CA VAL A 11 7.25 -5.73 -3.25
C VAL A 11 6.74 -6.69 -2.18
N HIS A 12 5.80 -7.58 -2.51
CA HIS A 12 5.27 -8.59 -1.60
C HIS A 12 6.39 -9.50 -1.05
N GLY A 13 7.29 -9.99 -1.91
CA GLY A 13 8.43 -10.81 -1.48
C GLY A 13 9.38 -10.06 -0.56
N ALA A 14 9.68 -8.79 -0.84
CA ALA A 14 10.50 -7.95 0.04
C ALA A 14 9.85 -7.76 1.41
N LEU A 15 8.55 -7.46 1.45
CA LEU A 15 7.80 -7.32 2.70
C LEU A 15 7.76 -8.62 3.50
N GLN A 16 7.60 -9.77 2.85
CA GLN A 16 7.69 -11.08 3.51
C GLN A 16 9.07 -11.35 4.12
N ALA A 17 10.10 -10.83 3.49
CA ALA A 17 11.47 -10.90 4.02
C ALA A 17 11.76 -9.91 5.17
N GLY A 18 10.79 -9.08 5.58
CA GLY A 18 10.96 -8.05 6.61
C GLY A 18 11.62 -6.77 6.10
N VAL A 19 11.63 -6.55 4.79
CA VAL A 19 12.17 -5.35 4.14
C VAL A 19 11.02 -4.46 3.67
N LEU A 20 11.02 -3.20 4.12
CA LEU A 20 10.03 -2.22 3.64
C LEU A 20 10.23 -1.94 2.15
N ALA A 21 9.14 -1.93 1.42
CA ALA A 21 9.15 -1.71 -0.01
C ALA A 21 7.92 -0.91 -0.44
N THR A 22 8.08 -0.15 -1.53
CA THR A 22 7.02 0.65 -2.14
C THR A 22 7.06 0.50 -3.66
N THR A 23 5.95 0.84 -4.30
CA THR A 23 5.84 0.86 -5.77
C THR A 23 4.91 1.97 -6.23
N TYR A 24 4.98 2.28 -7.51
CA TYR A 24 4.20 3.32 -8.18
C TYR A 24 3.46 2.72 -9.36
N THR A 25 2.21 3.12 -9.56
CA THR A 25 1.41 2.59 -10.66
C THR A 25 0.28 3.54 -11.06
N ALA A 26 -0.48 3.17 -12.09
CA ALA A 26 -1.66 3.87 -12.58
C ALA A 26 -2.57 2.91 -13.35
N SER A 27 -3.88 3.18 -13.39
CA SER A 27 -4.83 2.56 -14.31
C SER A 27 -4.79 1.02 -14.32
N GLN A 28 -4.65 0.40 -15.49
CA GLN A 28 -4.57 -1.06 -15.64
C GLN A 28 -3.42 -1.69 -14.83
N GLY A 29 -2.32 -0.97 -14.63
CA GLY A 29 -1.22 -1.44 -13.80
C GLY A 29 -1.65 -1.76 -12.38
N LEU A 30 -2.50 -0.90 -11.79
CA LEU A 30 -3.07 -1.16 -10.46
C LEU A 30 -3.99 -2.39 -10.47
N LEU A 31 -4.77 -2.61 -11.54
CA LEU A 31 -5.62 -3.79 -11.66
C LEU A 31 -4.82 -5.09 -11.70
N LEU A 32 -3.67 -5.08 -12.36
CA LEU A 32 -2.75 -6.23 -12.39
C LEU A 32 -2.14 -6.56 -11.01
N MET A 33 -2.21 -5.61 -10.08
CA MET A 33 -1.69 -5.79 -8.71
C MET A 33 -2.73 -6.39 -7.74
N ILE A 34 -4.02 -6.43 -8.08
CA ILE A 34 -5.12 -6.82 -7.20
C ILE A 34 -4.86 -8.11 -6.40
N PRO A 35 -4.48 -9.25 -7.01
CA PRO A 35 -4.27 -10.49 -6.26
C PRO A 35 -3.19 -10.36 -5.18
N SER A 36 -2.12 -9.63 -5.49
CA SER A 36 -1.03 -9.41 -4.53
C SER A 36 -1.42 -8.42 -3.42
N ILE A 37 -2.25 -7.42 -3.72
CA ILE A 37 -2.76 -6.49 -2.70
C ILE A 37 -3.64 -7.24 -1.69
N TYR A 38 -4.52 -8.14 -2.15
CA TYR A 38 -5.28 -9.03 -1.25
C TYR A 38 -4.36 -9.84 -0.33
N LYS A 39 -3.28 -10.40 -0.90
CA LYS A 39 -2.25 -11.14 -0.11
C LYS A 39 -1.59 -10.24 0.92
N MET A 40 -1.13 -9.06 0.52
CA MET A 40 -0.48 -8.11 1.42
C MET A 40 -1.40 -7.70 2.57
N ALA A 41 -2.66 -7.42 2.29
CA ALA A 41 -3.66 -7.07 3.30
C ALA A 41 -3.97 -8.27 4.22
N GLY A 42 -4.15 -9.46 3.66
CA GLY A 42 -4.40 -10.68 4.41
C GLY A 42 -3.25 -11.10 5.32
N GLU A 43 -2.02 -10.88 4.89
CA GLU A 43 -0.79 -11.19 5.63
C GLU A 43 -0.34 -10.04 6.54
N MET A 44 -1.08 -8.92 6.57
CA MET A 44 -0.78 -7.72 7.37
C MET A 44 0.64 -7.19 7.14
N LEU A 45 0.98 -6.97 5.87
CA LEU A 45 2.29 -6.51 5.43
C LEU A 45 2.29 -4.99 5.18
N PRO A 46 3.16 -4.22 5.86
CA PRO A 46 3.22 -2.77 5.75
C PRO A 46 3.91 -2.32 4.47
N GLY A 47 3.18 -2.28 3.37
CA GLY A 47 3.65 -1.78 2.07
C GLY A 47 2.86 -0.55 1.63
N VAL A 48 3.47 0.31 0.83
CA VAL A 48 2.80 1.49 0.26
C VAL A 48 2.83 1.44 -1.25
N ILE A 49 1.67 1.69 -1.86
CA ILE A 49 1.49 1.79 -3.31
C ILE A 49 1.06 3.22 -3.61
N HIS A 50 1.86 3.95 -4.39
CA HIS A 50 1.50 5.29 -4.86
C HIS A 50 0.83 5.19 -6.21
N VAL A 51 -0.34 5.81 -6.34
CA VAL A 51 -1.19 5.67 -7.53
C VAL A 51 -1.53 7.04 -8.11
N ALA A 52 -1.08 7.27 -9.35
CA ALA A 52 -1.59 8.35 -10.19
C ALA A 52 -2.91 7.87 -10.81
N ALA A 53 -4.03 8.10 -10.11
CA ALA A 53 -5.33 7.52 -10.45
C ALA A 53 -5.83 8.00 -11.81
N ARG A 54 -6.22 7.07 -12.68
CA ARG A 54 -6.68 7.33 -14.05
C ARG A 54 -7.83 6.43 -14.42
N SER A 55 -8.58 6.88 -15.45
CA SER A 55 -9.59 6.04 -16.11
C SER A 55 -8.95 4.75 -16.64
N LEU A 56 -9.76 3.71 -16.70
CA LEU A 56 -9.36 2.45 -17.30
C LEU A 56 -9.49 2.53 -18.84
N SER A 57 -8.55 1.92 -19.54
CA SER A 57 -8.65 1.77 -20.98
C SER A 57 -9.78 0.81 -21.32
N THR A 58 -10.70 1.25 -22.16
CA THR A 58 -11.84 0.46 -22.67
C THR A 58 -11.87 0.53 -24.20
N HIS A 59 -12.83 1.27 -24.80
CA HIS A 59 -12.85 1.52 -26.25
C HIS A 59 -11.68 2.40 -26.72
N SER A 60 -11.14 3.23 -25.81
CA SER A 60 -9.94 4.02 -26.03
C SER A 60 -9.20 4.26 -24.71
N LEU A 61 -7.98 4.77 -24.81
CA LEU A 61 -7.18 5.22 -23.67
C LEU A 61 -7.52 6.67 -23.33
N SER A 62 -7.64 6.99 -22.04
CA SER A 62 -7.61 8.35 -21.52
C SER A 62 -6.51 8.46 -20.46
N ILE A 63 -5.71 9.52 -20.56
CA ILE A 63 -4.62 9.80 -19.61
C ILE A 63 -5.07 10.67 -18.43
N PHE A 64 -6.30 11.21 -18.53
CA PHE A 64 -6.83 12.10 -17.49
C PHE A 64 -7.23 11.37 -16.23
N GLY A 65 -7.21 12.12 -15.11
CA GLY A 65 -7.57 11.62 -13.79
C GLY A 65 -9.00 11.09 -13.74
N ASP A 66 -9.12 9.96 -13.07
CA ASP A 66 -10.39 9.30 -12.76
C ASP A 66 -10.12 8.33 -11.60
N HIS A 67 -11.14 7.92 -10.91
CA HIS A 67 -11.03 6.96 -9.81
C HIS A 67 -11.50 5.53 -10.16
N GLN A 68 -11.63 5.19 -11.44
CA GLN A 68 -12.06 3.86 -11.86
C GLN A 68 -11.13 2.76 -11.36
N ASP A 69 -9.81 2.99 -11.45
CA ASP A 69 -8.79 2.06 -10.97
C ASP A 69 -8.82 1.92 -9.45
N ILE A 70 -8.98 3.03 -8.72
CA ILE A 70 -9.10 3.05 -7.25
C ILE A 70 -10.37 2.31 -6.79
N TYR A 71 -11.51 2.55 -7.45
CA TYR A 71 -12.74 1.82 -7.14
C TYR A 71 -12.63 0.32 -7.38
N ALA A 72 -11.86 -0.10 -8.39
CA ALA A 72 -11.63 -1.52 -8.66
C ALA A 72 -10.86 -2.24 -7.54
N VAL A 73 -10.00 -1.52 -6.81
CA VAL A 73 -9.16 -2.12 -5.75
C VAL A 73 -9.69 -1.89 -4.33
N ARG A 74 -10.79 -1.16 -4.15
CA ARG A 74 -11.32 -0.81 -2.82
C ARG A 74 -11.63 -2.00 -1.92
N GLN A 75 -11.87 -3.18 -2.49
CA GLN A 75 -12.24 -4.39 -1.74
C GLN A 75 -11.03 -5.22 -1.30
N THR A 76 -9.81 -4.82 -1.67
CA THR A 76 -8.59 -5.60 -1.40
C THR A 76 -8.19 -5.64 0.08
N GLY A 77 -8.72 -4.72 0.89
CA GLY A 77 -8.35 -4.55 2.29
C GLY A 77 -7.16 -3.62 2.51
N ALA A 78 -6.60 -3.00 1.48
CA ALA A 78 -5.63 -1.92 1.65
C ALA A 78 -6.31 -0.65 2.17
N CYS A 79 -5.66 0.06 3.09
CA CYS A 79 -6.08 1.40 3.51
C CYS A 79 -5.81 2.40 2.38
N MET A 80 -6.68 3.40 2.24
CA MET A 80 -6.60 4.35 1.14
C MET A 80 -6.50 5.79 1.66
N LEU A 81 -5.55 6.55 1.11
CA LEU A 81 -5.38 7.98 1.36
C LEU A 81 -5.45 8.74 0.04
N SER A 82 -6.32 9.74 -0.01
CA SER A 82 -6.51 10.60 -1.18
C SER A 82 -5.83 11.94 -0.97
N SER A 83 -5.23 12.48 -2.03
CA SER A 83 -4.61 13.81 -2.04
C SER A 83 -5.14 14.62 -3.21
N SER A 84 -5.40 15.91 -2.99
CA SER A 84 -5.98 16.83 -3.98
C SER A 84 -4.99 17.82 -4.59
N SER A 85 -3.76 17.88 -4.06
CA SER A 85 -2.70 18.77 -4.52
C SER A 85 -1.33 18.09 -4.46
N VAL A 86 -0.33 18.71 -5.10
CA VAL A 86 1.06 18.23 -5.06
C VAL A 86 1.59 18.23 -3.62
N GLU A 87 1.31 19.29 -2.85
CA GLU A 87 1.75 19.38 -1.45
C GLU A 87 1.10 18.30 -0.58
N GLU A 88 -0.20 18.06 -0.75
CA GLU A 88 -0.88 16.96 -0.05
C GLU A 88 -0.33 15.60 -0.46
N ALA A 89 -0.09 15.35 -1.75
CA ALA A 89 0.47 14.09 -2.22
C ALA A 89 1.85 13.82 -1.60
N TYR A 90 2.68 14.86 -1.48
CA TYR A 90 3.98 14.76 -0.81
C TYR A 90 3.85 14.44 0.68
N HIS A 91 2.97 15.12 1.41
CA HIS A 91 2.75 14.88 2.84
C HIS A 91 2.08 13.52 3.10
N MET A 92 1.04 13.18 2.33
CA MET A 92 0.33 11.90 2.49
C MET A 92 1.21 10.69 2.11
N ALA A 93 2.22 10.86 1.26
CA ALA A 93 3.22 9.84 1.03
C ALA A 93 3.93 9.46 2.35
N MET A 94 4.37 10.44 3.12
CA MET A 94 5.01 10.20 4.43
C MET A 94 4.04 9.59 5.44
N VAL A 95 2.82 10.15 5.53
CA VAL A 95 1.77 9.63 6.42
C VAL A 95 1.45 8.17 6.09
N SER A 96 1.32 7.82 4.82
CA SER A 96 1.01 6.44 4.40
C SER A 96 2.09 5.44 4.84
N HIS A 97 3.36 5.81 4.77
CA HIS A 97 4.45 4.95 5.27
C HIS A 97 4.43 4.80 6.79
N LEU A 98 4.25 5.89 7.54
CA LEU A 98 4.19 5.85 8.99
C LEU A 98 2.97 5.04 9.49
N ALA A 99 1.81 5.30 8.91
CA ALA A 99 0.57 4.60 9.23
C ALA A 99 0.64 3.11 8.87
N SER A 100 1.21 2.79 7.71
CA SER A 100 1.41 1.40 7.28
C SER A 100 2.27 0.60 8.27
N ILE A 101 3.38 1.17 8.73
CA ILE A 101 4.24 0.55 9.74
C ILE A 101 3.48 0.37 11.06
N LYS A 102 2.79 1.41 11.55
CA LYS A 102 2.07 1.40 12.82
C LYS A 102 0.92 0.40 12.83
N SER A 103 0.13 0.36 11.75
CA SER A 103 -1.04 -0.52 11.63
C SER A 103 -0.72 -1.93 11.13
N SER A 104 0.44 -2.16 10.53
CA SER A 104 0.80 -3.40 9.82
C SER A 104 -0.14 -3.70 8.64
N LEU A 105 -0.65 -2.68 7.96
CA LEU A 105 -1.54 -2.81 6.80
C LEU A 105 -0.92 -2.15 5.57
N PRO A 106 -1.22 -2.66 4.36
CA PRO A 106 -0.82 -1.96 3.14
C PRO A 106 -1.67 -0.69 2.95
N PHE A 107 -1.02 0.35 2.42
CA PHE A 107 -1.65 1.62 2.08
C PHE A 107 -1.56 1.91 0.59
N ILE A 108 -2.63 2.46 0.05
CA ILE A 108 -2.68 3.06 -1.28
C ILE A 108 -2.79 4.57 -1.09
N ASN A 109 -1.72 5.30 -1.41
CA ASN A 109 -1.71 6.75 -1.48
C ASN A 109 -1.98 7.16 -2.93
N PHE A 110 -3.12 7.78 -3.19
CA PHE A 110 -3.52 8.12 -4.55
C PHE A 110 -3.84 9.61 -4.72
N PHE A 111 -3.59 10.09 -5.90
CA PHE A 111 -3.82 11.47 -6.33
C PHE A 111 -4.23 11.47 -7.81
N ASP A 112 -4.76 12.59 -8.29
CA ASP A 112 -5.20 12.73 -9.68
C ASP A 112 -4.03 12.47 -10.65
N GLY A 113 -4.20 11.50 -11.50
CA GLY A 113 -3.30 11.24 -12.61
C GLY A 113 -3.41 12.34 -13.66
N PHE A 114 -2.31 12.69 -14.29
CA PHE A 114 -2.14 13.77 -15.25
C PHE A 114 -2.16 15.18 -14.64
N ARG A 115 -3.18 15.58 -13.93
CA ARG A 115 -3.20 16.91 -13.27
C ARG A 115 -2.17 16.98 -12.16
N THR A 116 -2.45 16.41 -10.99
CA THR A 116 -1.54 16.44 -9.85
C THR A 116 -0.21 15.76 -10.15
N SER A 117 -0.20 14.64 -10.88
CA SER A 117 1.03 13.91 -11.18
C SER A 117 2.00 14.62 -12.15
N HIS A 118 1.54 15.61 -12.91
CA HIS A 118 2.33 16.39 -13.86
C HIS A 118 2.39 17.88 -13.52
N GLU A 119 1.75 18.29 -12.43
CA GLU A 119 1.79 19.67 -11.97
C GLU A 119 3.16 20.00 -11.37
N ILE A 120 3.63 21.21 -11.66
CA ILE A 120 4.85 21.77 -11.05
C ILE A 120 4.41 22.79 -10.02
N ASP A 121 4.68 22.51 -8.76
CA ASP A 121 4.30 23.36 -7.65
C ASP A 121 5.44 23.51 -6.64
N LYS A 122 5.33 24.51 -5.78
CA LYS A 122 6.25 24.71 -4.67
C LYS A 122 5.68 24.02 -3.43
N VAL A 123 6.41 23.05 -2.92
CA VAL A 123 6.04 22.36 -1.68
C VAL A 123 6.96 22.77 -0.55
N LYS A 124 6.40 22.82 0.67
CA LYS A 124 7.20 23.02 1.87
C LYS A 124 7.93 21.73 2.20
N GLU A 125 9.24 21.80 2.25
CA GLU A 125 10.08 20.65 2.59
C GLU A 125 9.79 20.16 4.03
N ILE A 126 9.66 18.84 4.18
CA ILE A 126 9.50 18.20 5.48
C ILE A 126 10.88 18.03 6.13
N ASP A 127 10.98 18.41 7.38
CA ASP A 127 12.17 18.14 8.19
C ASP A 127 12.25 16.63 8.51
N LEU A 128 13.08 15.92 7.76
CA LEU A 128 13.25 14.48 7.89
C LEU A 128 13.75 14.05 9.28
N SER A 129 14.46 14.92 9.99
CA SER A 129 14.91 14.62 11.36
C SER A 129 13.74 14.50 12.34
N LYS A 130 12.69 15.29 12.11
CA LYS A 130 11.45 15.21 12.87
C LYS A 130 10.63 13.98 12.48
N LEU A 131 10.66 13.61 11.20
CA LEU A 131 9.91 12.45 10.70
C LEU A 131 10.32 11.16 11.44
N GLU A 132 11.61 10.99 11.74
CA GLU A 132 12.10 9.83 12.50
C GLU A 132 11.42 9.68 13.87
N THR A 133 11.01 10.77 14.50
CA THR A 133 10.34 10.74 15.82
C THR A 133 8.94 10.15 15.77
N PHE A 134 8.29 10.15 14.58
CA PHE A 134 6.95 9.59 14.37
C PHE A 134 6.96 8.10 14.02
N ILE A 135 8.13 7.53 13.75
CA ILE A 135 8.22 6.10 13.42
C ILE A 135 7.93 5.26 14.67
N ASP A 136 6.92 4.41 14.60
CA ASP A 136 6.71 3.37 15.62
C ASP A 136 7.82 2.31 15.53
N LYS A 137 8.91 2.54 16.28
CA LYS A 137 10.09 1.66 16.29
C LYS A 137 9.77 0.25 16.80
N LYS A 138 8.73 0.09 17.63
CA LYS A 138 8.29 -1.22 18.14
C LYS A 138 7.58 -2.00 17.03
N ALA A 139 6.66 -1.36 16.32
CA ALA A 139 5.98 -1.98 15.19
C ALA A 139 6.97 -2.34 14.07
N LEU A 140 7.89 -1.44 13.73
CA LEU A 140 8.93 -1.68 12.73
C LEU A 140 9.82 -2.86 13.12
N ARG A 141 10.25 -2.96 14.38
CA ARG A 141 11.04 -4.10 14.86
C ARG A 141 10.24 -5.40 14.77
N LYS A 142 8.99 -5.41 15.24
CA LYS A 142 8.09 -6.57 15.13
C LYS A 142 7.94 -7.04 13.69
N PHE A 143 7.77 -6.10 12.74
CA PHE A 143 7.69 -6.43 11.32
C PHE A 143 8.98 -7.12 10.82
N ARG A 144 10.14 -6.59 11.16
CA ARG A 144 11.45 -7.15 10.75
C ARG A 144 11.72 -8.52 11.38
N ASP A 145 11.42 -8.67 12.67
CA ASP A 145 11.63 -9.92 13.41
C ASP A 145 10.71 -11.04 12.88
N ASN A 146 9.55 -10.69 12.34
CA ASN A 146 8.63 -11.64 11.70
C ASN A 146 8.96 -11.93 10.23
N GLY A 147 10.03 -11.36 9.69
CA GLY A 147 10.46 -11.63 8.31
C GLY A 147 10.90 -13.08 8.12
N MET A 148 10.59 -13.65 6.95
CA MET A 148 10.93 -15.05 6.63
C MET A 148 12.43 -15.35 6.62
N ILE A 149 13.28 -14.32 6.58
CA ILE A 149 14.74 -14.46 6.63
C ILE A 149 15.23 -14.68 8.07
N SER A 150 14.52 -14.15 9.07
CA SER A 150 14.92 -14.15 10.47
C SER A 150 14.61 -15.46 11.23
N GLY A 151 13.86 -16.39 10.63
CA GLY A 151 13.49 -17.63 11.29
C GLY A 151 12.62 -18.56 10.45
N ALA A 152 12.30 -19.73 10.99
CA ALA A 152 11.40 -20.70 10.36
C ALA A 152 9.94 -20.23 10.49
N THR A 153 9.47 -19.45 9.53
CA THR A 153 8.09 -18.95 9.47
C THR A 153 7.41 -19.50 8.22
N THR A 154 6.17 -19.92 8.36
CA THR A 154 5.33 -20.34 7.24
C THR A 154 4.23 -19.31 7.03
N ARG A 155 4.01 -18.90 5.76
CA ARG A 155 2.94 -18.00 5.35
C ARG A 155 2.24 -18.55 4.11
N GLY A 156 0.99 -18.13 3.89
CA GLY A 156 0.24 -18.49 2.70
C GLY A 156 -0.14 -19.96 2.65
N THR A 157 -0.41 -20.57 3.79
CA THR A 157 -0.94 -21.94 3.90
C THR A 157 -2.37 -22.04 3.37
N ALA A 158 -2.83 -23.27 3.12
CA ALA A 158 -4.25 -23.55 2.90
C ALA A 158 -4.94 -23.80 4.25
N GLU A 159 -6.09 -23.20 4.43
CA GLU A 159 -6.91 -23.31 5.65
C GLU A 159 -8.30 -23.82 5.28
N ASN A 160 -8.94 -24.57 6.21
CA ASN A 160 -10.35 -24.90 6.08
C ASN A 160 -11.21 -23.66 6.39
N GLU A 161 -12.50 -23.74 6.09
CA GLU A 161 -13.42 -22.60 6.22
C GLU A 161 -13.50 -22.05 7.64
N ASP A 162 -13.47 -22.88 8.67
CA ASP A 162 -13.57 -22.45 10.07
C ASP A 162 -12.35 -21.63 10.49
N VAL A 163 -11.15 -22.14 10.22
CA VAL A 163 -9.88 -21.47 10.56
C VAL A 163 -9.72 -20.20 9.73
N TYR A 164 -10.03 -20.26 8.43
CA TYR A 164 -9.95 -19.12 7.53
C TYR A 164 -10.83 -17.95 7.99
N PHE A 165 -12.08 -18.25 8.41
CA PHE A 165 -12.99 -17.24 8.93
C PHE A 165 -12.44 -16.58 10.21
N GLN A 166 -11.98 -17.39 11.18
CA GLN A 166 -11.40 -16.87 12.43
C GLN A 166 -10.18 -16.00 12.20
N HIS A 167 -9.28 -16.39 11.30
CA HIS A 167 -8.12 -15.60 10.92
C HIS A 167 -8.51 -14.30 10.21
N THR A 168 -9.56 -14.33 9.39
CA THR A 168 -10.10 -13.12 8.76
C THR A 168 -10.62 -12.14 9.80
N GLU A 169 -11.41 -12.59 10.77
CA GLU A 169 -11.94 -11.75 11.84
C GLU A 169 -10.86 -11.20 12.77
N SER A 170 -9.82 -11.97 13.05
CA SER A 170 -8.70 -11.53 13.92
C SER A 170 -7.97 -10.27 13.42
N ARG A 171 -8.11 -9.94 12.12
CA ARG A 171 -7.50 -8.77 11.50
C ARG A 171 -8.23 -7.46 11.82
N ASN A 172 -9.49 -7.51 12.27
CA ASN A 172 -10.31 -6.32 12.52
C ASN A 172 -9.64 -5.33 13.49
N GLY A 173 -8.93 -5.82 14.49
CA GLY A 173 -8.19 -4.97 15.43
C GLY A 173 -7.05 -4.16 14.81
N TYR A 174 -6.51 -4.57 13.67
CA TYR A 174 -5.50 -3.81 12.95
C TYR A 174 -6.11 -2.65 12.16
N TYR A 175 -7.29 -2.86 11.57
CA TYR A 175 -8.04 -1.80 10.88
C TYR A 175 -8.51 -0.71 11.85
N THR A 176 -8.96 -1.07 13.04
CA THR A 176 -9.32 -0.08 14.07
C THR A 176 -8.13 0.81 14.43
N LYS A 177 -6.94 0.23 14.59
CA LYS A 177 -5.71 0.98 14.89
C LYS A 177 -5.20 1.85 13.73
N ALA A 178 -5.64 1.61 12.52
CA ALA A 178 -5.24 2.42 11.36
C ALA A 178 -5.94 3.78 11.33
N ILE A 179 -7.04 3.94 12.07
CA ILE A 179 -7.82 5.18 12.17
C ILE A 179 -7.24 6.11 13.26
N ASP A 180 -6.63 5.57 14.30
CA ASP A 180 -5.99 6.28 15.42
C ASP A 180 -4.58 6.80 15.03
#